data_69b1e61855696710c36a8252a752d325
#
_entry.id   69b1e61855696710c36a8252a752d325
#
_cell.length_a   1.000
_cell.length_b   1.000
_cell.length_c   1.000
_cell.angle_alpha   90.00
_cell.angle_beta   90.00
_cell.angle_gamma   90.00
#
_symmetry.space_group_name_H-M   'P 1'
#
loop_
_entity.id
_entity.type
_entity.pdbx_description
1 polymer ?
#
loop_
_entity_poly.entity_id
_entity_poly.type
_entity_poly.pdbx_seq_one_letter_code
_entity_poly.pdbx_strand_id
1 'polypeptide(L)'
;YFQFLLTGVKASEYTNATSTQLVNPETKQWDYELIDMLGINRNMFMELKQPGTILGELTDGIKKIVGYNTRVVMCASHDTASAVMAVPTVADNVLYLSSGTWSLMGTELLKARCDEKSQVCNFTNEGGYDYRFRYLKNIMGLWIIQSVRHEFEDRYTFAELCKEAEKTDYITSRIDVNNKCFLAPENMTEAIKSYCNNNDLIIPDTAGEIAAVVYKSLADSYADTVMQIEKNLDITYDAIYVIGGGANAGYLNQLTADSTGKTVVAGPAEATAIGNIMAQMIADSVFKNLKEARACVRDSFDIKRFEQKR
;
A
#
# COMPACT_ATOMS: atom_id res chain seq x y z
N TYR A 1 19.35 -2.83 8.99
CA TYR A 1 20.63 -2.21 9.42
C TYR A 1 20.49 -1.47 10.75
N PHE A 2 19.52 -0.57 10.92
CA PHE A 2 19.34 0.19 12.17
C PHE A 2 19.13 -0.71 13.39
N GLN A 3 18.34 -1.76 13.26
CA GLN A 3 18.11 -2.73 14.34
C GLN A 3 19.41 -3.42 14.76
N PHE A 4 20.28 -3.74 13.79
CA PHE A 4 21.62 -4.27 14.07
C PHE A 4 22.49 -3.24 14.81
N LEU A 5 22.49 -1.97 14.40
CA LEU A 5 23.23 -0.92 15.11
C LEU A 5 22.76 -0.75 16.56
N LEU A 6 21.45 -0.91 16.79
CA LEU A 6 20.89 -0.77 18.14
C LEU A 6 21.19 -1.97 19.05
N THR A 7 21.22 -3.20 18.50
CA THR A 7 21.26 -4.45 19.28
C THR A 7 22.52 -5.28 19.08
N GLY A 8 23.24 -5.08 17.98
CA GLY A 8 24.31 -6.00 17.53
C GLY A 8 23.78 -7.30 16.88
N VAL A 9 22.47 -7.52 16.84
CA VAL A 9 21.84 -8.73 16.30
C VAL A 9 21.55 -8.56 14.81
N LYS A 10 22.04 -9.49 13.98
CA LYS A 10 21.74 -9.56 12.55
C LYS A 10 20.52 -10.46 12.32
N ALA A 11 19.52 -9.95 11.64
CA ALA A 11 18.34 -10.69 11.20
C ALA A 11 17.77 -10.08 9.93
N SER A 12 17.05 -10.88 9.13
CA SER A 12 16.28 -10.41 7.98
C SER A 12 14.79 -10.38 8.35
N GLU A 13 14.12 -9.29 8.04
CA GLU A 13 12.70 -9.17 8.34
C GLU A 13 11.87 -9.80 7.21
N TYR A 14 10.91 -10.62 7.59
CA TYR A 14 10.15 -11.48 6.67
C TYR A 14 9.37 -10.68 5.61
N THR A 15 8.65 -9.62 5.99
CA THR A 15 7.78 -8.91 5.05
C THR A 15 8.59 -8.23 3.95
N ASN A 16 9.74 -7.64 4.31
CA ASN A 16 10.64 -7.04 3.34
C ASN A 16 11.41 -8.10 2.54
N ALA A 17 11.79 -9.20 3.17
CA ALA A 17 12.47 -10.30 2.48
C ALA A 17 11.62 -10.89 1.35
N THR A 18 10.31 -10.98 1.51
CA THR A 18 9.42 -11.52 0.47
C THR A 18 9.38 -10.67 -0.80
N SER A 19 9.67 -9.37 -0.73
CA SER A 19 9.76 -8.51 -1.91
C SER A 19 10.95 -8.82 -2.82
N THR A 20 11.93 -9.58 -2.32
CA THR A 20 13.08 -10.04 -3.11
C THR A 20 12.73 -11.17 -4.09
N GLN A 21 11.57 -11.82 -3.93
CA GLN A 21 11.16 -13.03 -4.62
C GLN A 21 12.06 -14.27 -4.32
N LEU A 22 12.90 -14.19 -3.30
CA LEU A 22 13.81 -15.27 -2.86
C LEU A 22 13.30 -16.04 -1.64
N VAL A 23 12.08 -15.75 -1.21
CA VAL A 23 11.41 -16.46 -0.10
C VAL A 23 10.40 -17.43 -0.68
N ASN A 24 10.54 -18.71 -0.34
CA ASN A 24 9.62 -19.75 -0.77
C ASN A 24 8.26 -19.57 -0.08
N PRO A 25 7.15 -19.45 -0.82
CA PRO A 25 5.84 -19.15 -0.25
C PRO A 25 5.23 -20.29 0.58
N GLU A 26 5.67 -21.53 0.38
CA GLU A 26 5.20 -22.68 1.14
C GLU A 26 5.92 -22.82 2.48
N THR A 27 7.27 -22.81 2.43
CA THR A 27 8.12 -22.95 3.62
C THR A 27 8.24 -21.67 4.41
N LYS A 28 8.00 -20.50 3.77
CA LYS A 28 8.17 -19.14 4.34
C LYS A 28 9.61 -18.89 4.81
N GLN A 29 10.55 -19.55 4.18
CA GLN A 29 12.00 -19.42 4.40
C GLN A 29 12.68 -19.03 3.10
N TRP A 30 13.96 -18.66 3.18
CA TRP A 30 14.77 -18.42 1.99
C TRP A 30 14.77 -19.65 1.07
N ASP A 31 14.54 -19.42 -0.21
CA ASP A 31 14.62 -20.45 -1.25
C ASP A 31 16.08 -20.61 -1.70
N TYR A 32 16.79 -21.49 -1.00
CA TYR A 32 18.20 -21.70 -1.29
C TYR A 32 18.46 -22.38 -2.63
N GLU A 33 17.50 -23.08 -3.21
CA GLU A 33 17.63 -23.62 -4.57
C GLU A 33 17.67 -22.48 -5.59
N LEU A 34 16.73 -21.54 -5.47
CA LEU A 34 16.68 -20.36 -6.31
C LEU A 34 17.90 -19.45 -6.11
N ILE A 35 18.31 -19.23 -4.87
CA ILE A 35 19.49 -18.42 -4.51
C ILE A 35 20.75 -19.01 -5.15
N ASP A 36 20.94 -20.33 -5.12
CA ASP A 36 22.06 -21.00 -5.73
C ASP A 36 22.03 -20.93 -7.27
N MET A 37 20.85 -21.12 -7.87
CA MET A 37 20.68 -20.97 -9.32
C MET A 37 21.09 -19.58 -9.82
N LEU A 38 20.87 -18.55 -8.99
CA LEU A 38 21.27 -17.17 -9.29
C LEU A 38 22.74 -16.88 -8.97
N GLY A 39 23.48 -17.83 -8.39
CA GLY A 39 24.88 -17.67 -8.01
C GLY A 39 25.09 -16.69 -6.85
N ILE A 40 24.07 -16.45 -6.02
CA ILE A 40 24.14 -15.52 -4.88
C ILE A 40 24.70 -16.26 -3.67
N ASN A 41 25.63 -15.60 -2.94
CA ASN A 41 26.23 -16.19 -1.75
C ASN A 41 25.22 -16.34 -0.62
N ARG A 42 24.95 -17.60 -0.19
CA ARG A 42 24.01 -17.92 0.89
C ARG A 42 24.31 -17.19 2.20
N ASN A 43 25.59 -16.88 2.50
CA ASN A 43 25.99 -16.19 3.72
C ASN A 43 25.52 -14.73 3.78
N MET A 44 24.96 -14.19 2.69
CA MET A 44 24.36 -12.85 2.70
C MET A 44 22.96 -12.86 3.35
N PHE A 45 22.32 -14.01 3.49
CA PHE A 45 20.96 -14.16 3.97
C PHE A 45 20.94 -14.55 5.45
N MET A 46 20.42 -13.66 6.29
CA MET A 46 20.22 -13.93 7.70
C MET A 46 18.90 -14.67 7.92
N GLU A 47 18.76 -15.29 9.09
CA GLU A 47 17.50 -15.93 9.49
C GLU A 47 16.32 -14.95 9.38
N LEU A 48 15.23 -15.40 8.78
CA LEU A 48 14.00 -14.62 8.67
C LEU A 48 13.28 -14.55 10.01
N LYS A 49 12.92 -13.34 10.41
CA LYS A 49 12.15 -13.06 11.62
C LYS A 49 10.84 -12.38 11.28
N GLN A 50 9.78 -12.71 12.00
CA GLN A 50 8.49 -12.07 11.87
C GLN A 50 8.47 -10.69 12.55
N PRO A 51 7.63 -9.74 12.06
CA PRO A 51 7.28 -8.55 12.82
C PRO A 51 6.76 -8.92 14.22
N GLY A 52 7.12 -8.14 15.21
CA GLY A 52 6.84 -8.43 16.63
C GLY A 52 7.92 -9.25 17.32
N THR A 53 8.95 -9.74 16.62
CA THR A 53 10.08 -10.43 17.24
C THR A 53 10.93 -9.45 18.05
N ILE A 54 11.18 -9.73 19.31
CA ILE A 54 12.13 -8.99 20.15
C ILE A 54 13.52 -9.45 19.76
N LEU A 55 14.34 -8.55 19.22
CA LEU A 55 15.73 -8.84 18.81
C LEU A 55 16.72 -8.82 19.97
N GLY A 56 16.45 -8.04 20.98
CA GLY A 56 17.32 -7.87 22.14
C GLY A 56 17.17 -6.49 22.75
N GLU A 57 18.09 -6.16 23.64
CA GLU A 57 18.21 -4.86 24.26
C GLU A 57 19.19 -3.98 23.50
N LEU A 58 19.21 -2.69 23.82
CA LEU A 58 20.21 -1.77 23.29
C LEU A 58 21.63 -2.20 23.68
N THR A 59 22.59 -2.00 22.77
CA THR A 59 24.02 -2.17 23.10
C THR A 59 24.43 -1.17 24.19
N ASP A 60 25.50 -1.49 24.94
CA ASP A 60 25.99 -0.61 26.03
C ASP A 60 26.40 0.77 25.52
N GLY A 61 26.92 0.86 24.29
CA GLY A 61 27.21 2.14 23.65
C GLY A 61 25.98 3.00 23.46
N ILE A 62 24.90 2.41 22.95
CA ILE A 62 23.63 3.12 22.74
C ILE A 62 22.96 3.47 24.07
N LYS A 63 22.94 2.54 25.05
CA LYS A 63 22.44 2.82 26.42
C LYS A 63 23.10 4.06 27.05
N LYS A 64 24.42 4.21 26.88
CA LYS A 64 25.16 5.39 27.38
C LYS A 64 24.76 6.69 26.69
N ILE A 65 24.46 6.63 25.38
CA ILE A 65 24.06 7.82 24.62
C ILE A 65 22.65 8.27 24.98
N VAL A 66 21.70 7.34 25.04
CA VAL A 66 20.26 7.66 25.27
C VAL A 66 19.93 7.79 26.77
N GLY A 67 20.74 7.24 27.67
CA GLY A 67 20.56 7.32 29.12
C GLY A 67 19.58 6.30 29.71
N TYR A 68 19.06 5.36 28.91
CA TYR A 68 18.15 4.29 29.36
C TYR A 68 18.38 3.01 28.57
N ASN A 69 17.73 1.91 29.01
CA ASN A 69 17.67 0.65 28.27
C ASN A 69 16.25 0.36 27.81
N THR A 70 16.10 -0.25 26.64
CA THR A 70 14.83 -0.73 26.12
C THR A 70 15.04 -1.93 25.22
N ARG A 71 13.98 -2.68 24.95
CA ARG A 71 13.95 -3.74 23.94
C ARG A 71 13.77 -3.18 22.55
N VAL A 72 14.41 -3.79 21.57
CA VAL A 72 14.26 -3.48 20.15
C VAL A 72 13.36 -4.55 19.55
N VAL A 73 12.22 -4.15 19.05
CA VAL A 73 11.23 -5.02 18.39
C VAL A 73 11.35 -4.84 16.89
N MET A 74 11.37 -5.94 16.15
CA MET A 74 11.29 -5.93 14.69
C MET A 74 9.89 -5.54 14.25
N CYS A 75 9.73 -4.45 13.54
CA CYS A 75 8.45 -4.08 12.90
C CYS A 75 8.32 -4.76 11.53
N ALA A 76 7.15 -4.69 10.90
CA ALA A 76 7.01 -4.99 9.48
C ALA A 76 7.75 -3.91 8.69
N SER A 77 8.94 -4.22 8.22
CA SER A 77 9.84 -3.23 7.62
C SER A 77 9.51 -2.91 6.15
N HIS A 78 8.69 -3.73 5.50
CA HIS A 78 7.99 -3.29 4.30
C HIS A 78 6.85 -2.34 4.71
N ASP A 79 6.89 -1.10 4.25
CA ASP A 79 5.96 -0.03 4.66
C ASP A 79 4.48 -0.40 4.49
N THR A 80 4.14 -1.01 3.35
CA THR A 80 2.77 -1.48 3.07
C THR A 80 2.37 -2.64 3.98
N ALA A 81 3.29 -3.52 4.39
CA ALA A 81 2.98 -4.57 5.37
C ALA A 81 2.61 -3.99 6.72
N SER A 82 3.37 -2.97 7.15
CA SER A 82 3.02 -2.18 8.33
C SER A 82 1.67 -1.48 8.17
N ALA A 83 1.45 -0.81 7.04
CA ALA A 83 0.19 -0.10 6.79
C ALA A 83 -1.03 -1.03 6.83
N VAL A 84 -0.94 -2.22 6.23
CA VAL A 84 -2.02 -3.21 6.24
C VAL A 84 -2.33 -3.73 7.66
N MET A 85 -1.35 -3.78 8.57
CA MET A 85 -1.65 -4.05 9.98
C MET A 85 -2.65 -3.07 10.57
N ALA A 86 -2.59 -1.79 10.17
CA ALA A 86 -3.42 -0.71 10.70
C ALA A 86 -4.78 -0.55 10.00
N VAL A 87 -5.19 -1.48 9.15
CA VAL A 87 -6.54 -1.44 8.54
C VAL A 87 -7.60 -1.50 9.65
N PRO A 88 -8.55 -0.53 9.72
CA PRO A 88 -9.45 -0.36 10.85
C PRO A 88 -10.65 -1.33 10.81
N THR A 89 -10.39 -2.64 10.72
CA THR A 89 -11.43 -3.66 10.69
C THR A 89 -11.03 -4.90 11.48
N VAL A 90 -12.01 -5.57 12.03
CA VAL A 90 -11.84 -6.86 12.70
C VAL A 90 -12.27 -8.06 11.82
N ALA A 91 -12.69 -7.79 10.59
CA ALA A 91 -13.03 -8.82 9.62
C ALA A 91 -11.77 -9.58 9.17
N ASP A 92 -11.94 -10.85 8.82
CA ASP A 92 -10.83 -11.68 8.33
C ASP A 92 -10.57 -11.44 6.83
N ASN A 93 -11.60 -11.16 6.05
CA ASN A 93 -11.51 -10.84 4.62
C ASN A 93 -11.42 -9.33 4.43
N VAL A 94 -10.23 -8.84 4.17
CA VAL A 94 -9.94 -7.40 4.05
C VAL A 94 -9.53 -7.08 2.64
N LEU A 95 -10.34 -6.30 1.92
CA LEU A 95 -9.91 -5.66 0.68
C LEU A 95 -9.36 -4.28 1.02
N TYR A 96 -8.08 -4.06 0.80
CA TYR A 96 -7.42 -2.81 1.14
C TYR A 96 -6.86 -2.10 -0.10
N LEU A 97 -6.71 -0.80 0.01
CA LEU A 97 -5.98 0.06 -0.90
C LEU A 97 -4.98 0.89 -0.09
N SER A 98 -3.71 0.50 -0.14
CA SER A 98 -2.63 1.35 0.39
C SER A 98 -2.31 2.42 -0.66
N SER A 99 -2.87 3.62 -0.45
CA SER A 99 -2.83 4.71 -1.41
C SER A 99 -1.75 5.72 -1.02
N GLY A 100 -0.65 5.68 -1.75
CA GLY A 100 0.51 6.56 -1.63
C GLY A 100 1.02 6.96 -3.01
N THR A 101 2.32 7.16 -3.16
CA THR A 101 2.97 7.37 -4.46
C THR A 101 2.59 6.27 -5.44
N TRP A 102 2.66 5.01 -5.01
CA TRP A 102 2.02 3.86 -5.63
C TRP A 102 0.70 3.56 -4.93
N SER A 103 -0.23 2.92 -5.64
CA SER A 103 -1.44 2.34 -5.08
C SER A 103 -1.32 0.83 -5.08
N LEU A 104 -1.23 0.23 -3.89
CA LEU A 104 -1.17 -1.21 -3.72
C LEU A 104 -2.54 -1.70 -3.27
N MET A 105 -3.29 -2.31 -4.20
CA MET A 105 -4.63 -2.84 -3.93
C MET A 105 -4.57 -4.35 -3.78
N GLY A 106 -5.14 -4.88 -2.72
CA GLY A 106 -5.08 -6.32 -2.46
C GLY A 106 -5.91 -6.78 -1.28
N THR A 107 -5.71 -8.04 -0.94
CA THR A 107 -6.35 -8.71 0.20
C THR A 107 -5.36 -9.57 0.96
N GLU A 108 -5.69 -9.91 2.20
CA GLU A 108 -4.88 -10.82 3.02
C GLU A 108 -5.33 -12.27 2.85
N LEU A 109 -4.38 -13.17 2.56
CA LEU A 109 -4.59 -14.60 2.40
C LEU A 109 -3.74 -15.39 3.40
N LEU A 110 -4.22 -16.57 3.82
CA LEU A 110 -3.45 -17.50 4.65
C LEU A 110 -2.46 -18.33 3.82
N LYS A 111 -2.71 -18.48 2.52
CA LYS A 111 -1.86 -19.20 1.57
C LYS A 111 -1.61 -18.33 0.35
N ALA A 112 -0.39 -18.41 -0.19
CA ALA A 112 -0.06 -17.75 -1.43
C ALA A 112 -0.91 -18.28 -2.61
N ARG A 113 -1.22 -17.39 -3.55
CA ARG A 113 -1.96 -17.70 -4.77
C ARG A 113 -1.03 -17.53 -5.97
N CYS A 114 -0.41 -18.63 -6.40
CA CYS A 114 0.62 -18.64 -7.44
C CYS A 114 0.13 -19.34 -8.72
N ASP A 115 -1.15 -19.16 -9.07
CA ASP A 115 -1.74 -19.73 -10.28
C ASP A 115 -1.56 -18.82 -11.51
N GLU A 116 -1.80 -19.40 -12.71
CA GLU A 116 -1.68 -18.70 -13.98
C GLU A 116 -2.57 -17.45 -14.08
N LYS A 117 -3.78 -17.49 -13.49
CA LYS A 117 -4.70 -16.33 -13.47
C LYS A 117 -4.07 -15.16 -12.72
N SER A 118 -3.46 -15.44 -11.57
CA SER A 118 -2.75 -14.43 -10.78
C SER A 118 -1.58 -13.83 -11.54
N GLN A 119 -0.81 -14.66 -12.23
CA GLN A 119 0.31 -14.23 -13.06
C GLN A 119 -0.14 -13.33 -14.23
N VAL A 120 -1.13 -13.77 -14.99
CA VAL A 120 -1.67 -12.99 -16.14
C VAL A 120 -2.22 -11.64 -15.70
N CYS A 121 -2.87 -11.58 -14.53
CA CYS A 121 -3.37 -10.34 -13.95
C CYS A 121 -2.29 -9.50 -13.23
N ASN A 122 -1.02 -9.98 -13.20
CA ASN A 122 0.10 -9.33 -12.54
C ASN A 122 -0.11 -9.12 -11.02
N PHE A 123 -0.69 -10.12 -10.35
CA PHE A 123 -0.77 -10.15 -8.89
C PHE A 123 0.48 -10.76 -8.28
N THR A 124 0.90 -10.21 -7.13
CA THR A 124 2.00 -10.72 -6.32
C THR A 124 1.51 -11.23 -4.97
N ASN A 125 2.34 -12.04 -4.30
CA ASN A 125 2.11 -12.51 -2.94
C ASN A 125 3.27 -12.03 -2.07
N GLU A 126 3.03 -11.00 -1.28
CA GLU A 126 4.03 -10.47 -0.37
C GLU A 126 3.70 -10.85 1.07
N GLY A 127 4.75 -11.07 1.88
CA GLY A 127 4.57 -11.40 3.28
C GLY A 127 3.96 -10.26 4.08
N GLY A 128 3.06 -10.62 5.00
CA GLY A 128 2.46 -9.74 5.99
C GLY A 128 2.73 -10.22 7.41
N TYR A 129 2.12 -9.53 8.38
CA TYR A 129 2.15 -9.92 9.78
C TYR A 129 1.51 -11.32 9.98
N ASP A 130 2.03 -12.10 10.92
CA ASP A 130 1.54 -13.44 11.26
C ASP A 130 1.52 -14.40 10.05
N TYR A 131 2.56 -14.32 9.20
CA TYR A 131 2.71 -15.13 7.99
C TYR A 131 1.52 -15.06 7.02
N ARG A 132 0.65 -14.05 7.09
CA ARG A 132 -0.35 -13.78 6.08
C ARG A 132 0.33 -13.30 4.79
N PHE A 133 -0.26 -13.63 3.67
CA PHE A 133 0.16 -13.09 2.37
C PHE A 133 -0.71 -11.89 2.01
N ARG A 134 -0.09 -10.85 1.55
CA ARG A 134 -0.72 -9.73 0.87
C ARG A 134 -0.79 -10.09 -0.62
N TYR A 135 -1.93 -10.60 -1.06
CA TYR A 135 -2.22 -10.82 -2.48
C TYR A 135 -2.62 -9.49 -3.08
N LEU A 136 -1.75 -8.89 -3.85
CA LEU A 136 -1.93 -7.50 -4.28
C LEU A 136 -1.45 -7.26 -5.72
N LYS A 137 -1.89 -6.13 -6.26
CA LYS A 137 -1.44 -5.56 -7.52
C LYS A 137 -0.94 -4.14 -7.28
N ASN A 138 0.20 -3.81 -7.90
CA ASN A 138 0.71 -2.47 -7.97
C ASN A 138 0.00 -1.71 -9.09
N ILE A 139 -0.54 -0.55 -8.77
CA ILE A 139 -1.18 0.39 -9.70
C ILE A 139 -0.41 1.69 -9.60
N MET A 140 -0.19 2.38 -10.72
CA MET A 140 0.33 3.74 -10.68
C MET A 140 -0.60 4.56 -9.79
N GLY A 141 -0.05 5.14 -8.73
CA GLY A 141 -0.85 5.78 -7.69
C GLY A 141 -0.87 7.30 -7.79
N LEU A 142 -0.78 7.95 -6.63
CA LEU A 142 -0.81 9.40 -6.52
C LEU A 142 0.45 10.09 -7.08
N TRP A 143 1.45 9.32 -7.52
CA TRP A 143 2.62 9.84 -8.23
C TRP A 143 2.24 10.78 -9.38
N ILE A 144 1.22 10.41 -10.17
CA ILE A 144 0.76 11.22 -11.29
C ILE A 144 0.29 12.59 -10.81
N ILE A 145 -0.57 12.63 -9.78
CA ILE A 145 -1.09 13.90 -9.28
C ILE A 145 -0.05 14.70 -8.47
N GLN A 146 0.91 14.01 -7.84
CA GLN A 146 2.05 14.66 -7.18
C GLN A 146 2.93 15.38 -8.19
N SER A 147 3.23 14.73 -9.33
CA SER A 147 4.01 15.31 -10.43
C SER A 147 3.27 16.52 -11.06
N VAL A 148 1.98 16.37 -11.36
CA VAL A 148 1.14 17.46 -11.85
C VAL A 148 1.18 18.66 -10.89
N ARG A 149 0.99 18.43 -9.59
CA ARG A 149 1.03 19.48 -8.58
C ARG A 149 2.38 20.22 -8.58
N HIS A 150 3.48 19.49 -8.66
CA HIS A 150 4.83 20.04 -8.70
C HIS A 150 5.06 20.89 -9.96
N GLU A 151 4.57 20.44 -11.11
CA GLU A 151 4.68 21.18 -12.39
C GLU A 151 3.86 22.47 -12.39
N PHE A 152 2.81 22.56 -11.59
CA PHE A 152 2.10 23.82 -11.29
C PHE A 152 2.77 24.63 -10.16
N GLU A 153 4.07 24.44 -9.90
CA GLU A 153 4.89 25.16 -8.91
C GLU A 153 4.30 25.08 -7.49
N ASP A 154 3.67 23.96 -7.16
CA ASP A 154 2.99 23.72 -5.87
C ASP A 154 1.96 24.80 -5.46
N ARG A 155 1.38 25.52 -6.45
CA ARG A 155 0.36 26.55 -6.21
C ARG A 155 -0.92 26.01 -5.59
N TYR A 156 -1.16 24.71 -5.70
CA TYR A 156 -2.32 24.02 -5.16
C TYR A 156 -1.89 23.04 -4.08
N THR A 157 -2.64 22.96 -3.00
CA THR A 157 -2.60 21.82 -2.10
C THR A 157 -3.34 20.64 -2.74
N PHE A 158 -3.11 19.42 -2.26
CA PHE A 158 -3.87 18.25 -2.73
C PHE A 158 -5.38 18.40 -2.51
N ALA A 159 -5.79 19.04 -1.41
CA ALA A 159 -7.19 19.29 -1.12
C ALA A 159 -7.81 20.29 -2.11
N GLU A 160 -7.07 21.30 -2.54
CA GLU A 160 -7.51 22.25 -3.58
C GLU A 160 -7.61 21.58 -4.93
N LEU A 161 -6.63 20.76 -5.33
CA LEU A 161 -6.72 19.98 -6.58
C LEU A 161 -7.95 19.05 -6.59
N CYS A 162 -8.26 18.39 -5.48
CA CYS A 162 -9.48 17.61 -5.36
C CYS A 162 -10.74 18.47 -5.59
N LYS A 163 -10.81 19.66 -4.98
CA LYS A 163 -11.96 20.58 -5.13
C LYS A 163 -12.07 21.13 -6.55
N GLU A 164 -10.94 21.47 -7.20
CA GLU A 164 -10.95 21.93 -8.58
C GLU A 164 -11.36 20.81 -9.54
N ALA A 165 -10.87 19.57 -9.32
CA ALA A 165 -11.29 18.41 -10.08
C ALA A 165 -12.79 18.11 -9.96
N GLU A 166 -13.37 18.27 -8.77
CA GLU A 166 -14.81 18.07 -8.52
C GLU A 166 -15.69 19.04 -9.31
N LYS A 167 -15.18 20.27 -9.59
CA LYS A 167 -15.90 21.26 -10.39
C LYS A 167 -15.88 20.99 -11.91
N THR A 168 -15.03 20.09 -12.36
CA THR A 168 -14.81 19.79 -13.78
C THR A 168 -15.44 18.47 -14.22
N ASP A 169 -16.66 18.22 -13.77
CA ASP A 169 -17.36 16.94 -13.98
C ASP A 169 -17.67 16.66 -15.47
N TYR A 170 -17.68 17.71 -16.30
CA TYR A 170 -17.83 17.62 -17.75
C TYR A 170 -16.66 16.94 -18.48
N ILE A 171 -15.47 16.85 -17.85
CA ILE A 171 -14.33 16.12 -18.42
C ILE A 171 -14.58 14.62 -18.29
N THR A 172 -14.80 13.96 -19.43
CA THR A 172 -15.06 12.52 -19.50
C THR A 172 -13.85 11.68 -19.86
N SER A 173 -12.73 12.31 -20.20
CA SER A 173 -11.50 11.61 -20.59
C SER A 173 -10.99 10.67 -19.52
N ARG A 174 -10.51 9.51 -19.96
CA ARG A 174 -9.90 8.45 -19.12
C ARG A 174 -8.58 8.03 -19.75
N ILE A 175 -7.54 7.96 -18.93
CA ILE A 175 -6.23 7.48 -19.35
C ILE A 175 -5.97 6.12 -18.71
N ASP A 176 -5.20 5.27 -19.37
CA ASP A 176 -4.63 4.10 -18.70
C ASP A 176 -3.49 4.55 -17.78
N VAL A 177 -3.79 4.66 -16.49
CA VAL A 177 -2.81 5.13 -15.49
C VAL A 177 -1.56 4.25 -15.42
N ASN A 178 -1.64 2.98 -15.84
CA ASN A 178 -0.53 2.03 -15.83
C ASN A 178 0.28 2.07 -17.14
N ASN A 179 -0.06 2.96 -18.09
CA ASN A 179 0.69 3.10 -19.32
C ASN A 179 2.12 3.58 -19.01
N LYS A 180 3.10 3.00 -19.72
CA LYS A 180 4.53 3.28 -19.53
C LYS A 180 4.88 4.76 -19.70
N CYS A 181 4.11 5.53 -20.48
CA CYS A 181 4.34 6.97 -20.67
C CYS A 181 4.20 7.78 -19.36
N PHE A 182 3.52 7.24 -18.33
CA PHE A 182 3.36 7.91 -17.03
C PHE A 182 4.36 7.46 -15.96
N LEU A 183 5.23 6.50 -16.27
CA LEU A 183 6.16 5.95 -15.27
C LEU A 183 7.21 6.98 -14.82
N ALA A 184 7.83 7.69 -15.75
CA ALA A 184 8.83 8.72 -15.48
C ALA A 184 8.93 9.70 -16.67
N PRO A 185 7.87 10.44 -17.04
CA PRO A 185 7.96 11.45 -18.08
C PRO A 185 8.75 12.66 -17.58
N GLU A 186 9.38 13.39 -18.51
CA GLU A 186 10.00 14.68 -18.18
C GLU A 186 8.98 15.71 -17.70
N ASN A 187 7.76 15.65 -18.26
CA ASN A 187 6.63 16.49 -17.87
C ASN A 187 5.34 15.66 -17.89
N MET A 188 4.73 15.46 -16.72
CA MET A 188 3.54 14.64 -16.53
C MET A 188 2.29 15.28 -17.18
N THR A 189 2.16 16.59 -17.06
CA THR A 189 1.04 17.34 -17.64
C THR A 189 1.00 17.18 -19.15
N GLU A 190 2.14 17.34 -19.81
CA GLU A 190 2.26 17.17 -21.26
C GLU A 190 2.08 15.70 -21.68
N ALA A 191 2.53 14.74 -20.85
CA ALA A 191 2.29 13.32 -21.10
C ALA A 191 0.79 12.99 -21.08
N ILE A 192 0.02 13.55 -20.12
CA ILE A 192 -1.44 13.38 -20.03
C ILE A 192 -2.13 14.01 -21.25
N LYS A 193 -1.78 15.25 -21.61
CA LYS A 193 -2.35 15.95 -22.78
C LYS A 193 -2.07 15.18 -24.07
N SER A 194 -0.83 14.74 -24.26
CA SER A 194 -0.42 13.94 -25.42
C SER A 194 -1.14 12.60 -25.48
N TYR A 195 -1.31 11.91 -24.34
CA TYR A 195 -2.07 10.67 -24.28
C TYR A 195 -3.53 10.90 -24.71
N CYS A 196 -4.17 11.96 -24.20
CA CYS A 196 -5.53 12.31 -24.56
C CYS A 196 -5.65 12.62 -26.06
N ASN A 197 -4.74 13.44 -26.61
CA ASN A 197 -4.72 13.78 -28.04
C ASN A 197 -4.56 12.52 -28.91
N ASN A 198 -3.64 11.63 -28.57
CA ASN A 198 -3.34 10.43 -29.34
C ASN A 198 -4.46 9.35 -29.29
N ASN A 199 -5.41 9.49 -28.37
CA ASN A 199 -6.53 8.58 -28.21
C ASN A 199 -7.90 9.24 -28.48
N ASP A 200 -7.91 10.38 -29.16
CA ASP A 200 -9.14 11.12 -29.52
C ASP A 200 -10.01 11.46 -28.29
N LEU A 201 -9.39 11.74 -27.16
CA LEU A 201 -10.06 12.14 -25.91
C LEU A 201 -10.08 13.67 -25.78
N ILE A 202 -10.97 14.20 -24.93
CA ILE A 202 -10.96 15.63 -24.59
C ILE A 202 -9.63 15.94 -23.89
N ILE A 203 -8.89 16.91 -24.43
CA ILE A 203 -7.59 17.33 -23.88
C ILE A 203 -7.84 18.24 -22.68
N PRO A 204 -7.39 17.88 -21.46
CA PRO A 204 -7.53 18.75 -20.30
C PRO A 204 -6.56 19.93 -20.40
N ASP A 205 -6.99 21.13 -20.00
CA ASP A 205 -6.17 22.35 -20.08
C ASP A 205 -5.80 22.90 -18.69
N THR A 206 -6.74 22.97 -17.78
CA THR A 206 -6.55 23.50 -16.43
C THR A 206 -6.07 22.44 -15.45
N ALA A 207 -5.45 22.87 -14.33
CA ALA A 207 -5.04 21.96 -13.25
C ALA A 207 -6.20 21.11 -12.71
N GLY A 208 -7.40 21.69 -12.62
CA GLY A 208 -8.62 20.98 -12.21
C GLY A 208 -9.03 19.91 -13.20
N GLU A 209 -9.01 20.18 -14.49
CA GLU A 209 -9.33 19.22 -15.55
C GLU A 209 -8.33 18.06 -15.59
N ILE A 210 -7.02 18.38 -15.51
CA ILE A 210 -5.96 17.37 -15.46
C ILE A 210 -6.14 16.48 -14.22
N ALA A 211 -6.40 17.09 -13.06
CA ALA A 211 -6.65 16.34 -11.83
C ALA A 211 -7.91 15.47 -11.94
N ALA A 212 -8.98 15.94 -12.58
CA ALA A 212 -10.20 15.18 -12.82
C ALA A 212 -9.93 13.95 -13.69
N VAL A 213 -9.19 14.10 -14.80
CA VAL A 213 -8.77 12.98 -15.63
C VAL A 213 -8.02 11.94 -14.81
N VAL A 214 -7.04 12.36 -14.01
CA VAL A 214 -6.23 11.47 -13.19
C VAL A 214 -7.06 10.74 -12.15
N TYR A 215 -7.86 11.46 -11.34
CA TYR A 215 -8.65 10.85 -10.27
C TYR A 215 -9.71 9.88 -10.79
N LYS A 216 -10.42 10.24 -11.87
CA LYS A 216 -11.41 9.38 -12.50
C LYS A 216 -10.76 8.12 -13.09
N SER A 217 -9.58 8.24 -13.72
CA SER A 217 -8.84 7.11 -14.27
C SER A 217 -8.28 6.18 -13.19
N LEU A 218 -7.84 6.73 -12.07
CA LEU A 218 -7.43 5.94 -10.90
C LEU A 218 -8.60 5.14 -10.33
N ALA A 219 -9.78 5.76 -10.18
CA ALA A 219 -10.97 5.10 -9.67
C ALA A 219 -11.40 3.93 -10.58
N ASP A 220 -11.35 4.12 -11.90
CA ASP A 220 -11.64 3.06 -12.88
C ASP A 220 -10.62 1.91 -12.78
N SER A 221 -9.32 2.22 -12.67
CA SER A 221 -8.28 1.20 -12.46
C SER A 221 -8.45 0.44 -11.15
N TYR A 222 -8.93 1.10 -10.09
CA TYR A 222 -9.26 0.43 -8.83
C TYR A 222 -10.47 -0.50 -8.99
N ALA A 223 -11.51 -0.08 -9.71
CA ALA A 223 -12.68 -0.92 -9.98
C ALA A 223 -12.30 -2.18 -10.77
N ASP A 224 -11.49 -2.05 -11.81
CA ASP A 224 -10.98 -3.18 -12.59
C ASP A 224 -10.16 -4.15 -11.71
N THR A 225 -9.35 -3.61 -10.81
CA THR A 225 -8.52 -4.42 -9.91
C THR A 225 -9.38 -5.17 -8.89
N VAL A 226 -10.42 -4.53 -8.34
CA VAL A 226 -11.40 -5.18 -7.47
C VAL A 226 -12.07 -6.36 -8.17
N MET A 227 -12.57 -6.14 -9.41
CA MET A 227 -13.19 -7.21 -10.19
C MET A 227 -12.23 -8.37 -10.45
N GLN A 228 -10.95 -8.09 -10.72
CA GLN A 228 -9.93 -9.12 -10.91
C GLN A 228 -9.68 -9.91 -9.62
N ILE A 229 -9.58 -9.24 -8.46
CA ILE A 229 -9.38 -9.90 -7.16
C ILE A 229 -10.58 -10.82 -6.87
N GLU A 230 -11.80 -10.30 -6.97
CA GLU A 230 -13.02 -11.06 -6.70
C GLU A 230 -13.15 -12.28 -7.62
N LYS A 231 -12.90 -12.10 -8.91
CA LYS A 231 -12.92 -13.19 -9.90
C LYS A 231 -11.85 -14.25 -9.68
N ASN A 232 -10.62 -13.83 -9.32
CA ASN A 232 -9.51 -14.76 -9.11
C ASN A 232 -9.69 -15.59 -7.84
N LEU A 233 -10.27 -15.00 -6.81
CA LEU A 233 -10.43 -15.64 -5.50
C LEU A 233 -11.80 -16.26 -5.26
N ASP A 234 -12.78 -15.97 -6.11
CA ASP A 234 -14.19 -16.35 -5.95
C ASP A 234 -14.77 -15.85 -4.62
N ILE A 235 -14.47 -14.60 -4.29
CA ILE A 235 -14.88 -13.90 -3.06
C ILE A 235 -15.44 -12.53 -3.43
N THR A 236 -16.50 -12.09 -2.76
CA THR A 236 -17.04 -10.73 -2.87
C THR A 236 -16.75 -9.94 -1.61
N TYR A 237 -16.43 -8.65 -1.76
CA TYR A 237 -16.15 -7.73 -0.68
C TYR A 237 -17.21 -6.63 -0.62
N ASP A 238 -17.62 -6.24 0.60
CA ASP A 238 -18.59 -5.15 0.80
C ASP A 238 -17.92 -3.78 0.89
N ALA A 239 -16.65 -3.75 1.29
CA ALA A 239 -15.92 -2.50 1.53
C ALA A 239 -14.45 -2.56 1.07
N ILE A 240 -13.93 -1.39 0.71
CA ILE A 240 -12.52 -1.14 0.42
C ILE A 240 -11.96 -0.25 1.54
N TYR A 241 -10.91 -0.70 2.20
CA TYR A 241 -10.22 0.05 3.24
C TYR A 241 -9.05 0.83 2.64
N VAL A 242 -9.20 2.13 2.51
CA VAL A 242 -8.17 3.03 1.98
C VAL A 242 -7.30 3.54 3.13
N ILE A 243 -6.02 3.21 3.10
CA ILE A 243 -5.02 3.60 4.10
C ILE A 243 -3.88 4.37 3.44
N GLY A 244 -3.11 5.11 4.23
CA GLY A 244 -2.05 5.98 3.72
C GLY A 244 -2.56 7.35 3.29
N GLY A 245 -1.70 8.15 2.67
CA GLY A 245 -1.99 9.55 2.31
C GLY A 245 -3.25 9.75 1.46
N GLY A 246 -3.58 8.78 0.60
CA GLY A 246 -4.78 8.80 -0.23
C GLY A 246 -6.10 8.72 0.54
N ALA A 247 -6.08 8.31 1.82
CA ALA A 247 -7.25 8.40 2.69
C ALA A 247 -7.80 9.83 2.82
N ASN A 248 -6.94 10.84 2.61
CA ASN A 248 -7.32 12.25 2.63
C ASN A 248 -7.89 12.76 1.30
N ALA A 249 -7.80 12.00 0.21
CA ALA A 249 -8.29 12.39 -1.11
C ALA A 249 -9.80 12.11 -1.26
N GLY A 250 -10.63 12.94 -0.62
CA GLY A 250 -12.07 12.71 -0.52
C GLY A 250 -12.77 12.52 -1.87
N TYR A 251 -12.39 13.31 -2.90
CA TYR A 251 -12.94 13.16 -4.24
C TYR A 251 -12.60 11.80 -4.86
N LEU A 252 -11.32 11.36 -4.79
CA LEU A 252 -10.91 10.05 -5.28
C LEU A 252 -11.62 8.91 -4.54
N ASN A 253 -11.76 9.03 -3.21
CA ASN A 253 -12.44 8.02 -2.40
C ASN A 253 -13.94 7.92 -2.77
N GLN A 254 -14.60 9.04 -3.06
CA GLN A 254 -15.97 9.04 -3.56
C GLN A 254 -16.07 8.40 -4.95
N LEU A 255 -15.20 8.80 -5.89
CA LEU A 255 -15.15 8.19 -7.22
C LEU A 255 -14.90 6.68 -7.14
N THR A 256 -14.03 6.24 -6.22
CA THR A 256 -13.77 4.80 -5.99
C THR A 256 -15.04 4.08 -5.50
N ALA A 257 -15.79 4.69 -4.58
CA ALA A 257 -17.06 4.12 -4.13
C ALA A 257 -18.09 4.06 -5.27
N ASP A 258 -18.17 5.10 -6.09
CA ASP A 258 -19.10 5.18 -7.21
C ASP A 258 -18.75 4.16 -8.31
N SER A 259 -17.46 4.02 -8.66
CA SER A 259 -17.00 3.09 -9.71
C SER A 259 -17.05 1.62 -9.30
N THR A 260 -16.85 1.32 -8.02
CA THR A 260 -16.83 -0.07 -7.52
C THR A 260 -18.18 -0.55 -6.99
N GLY A 261 -19.09 0.36 -6.66
CA GLY A 261 -20.33 0.05 -5.94
C GLY A 261 -20.13 -0.42 -4.50
N LYS A 262 -18.92 -0.21 -3.94
CA LYS A 262 -18.55 -0.66 -2.58
C LYS A 262 -18.40 0.53 -1.64
N THR A 263 -18.66 0.29 -0.36
CA THR A 263 -18.31 1.27 0.67
C THR A 263 -16.80 1.48 0.71
N VAL A 264 -16.33 2.73 0.62
CA VAL A 264 -14.94 3.08 0.87
C VAL A 264 -14.80 3.56 2.31
N VAL A 265 -13.90 2.92 3.07
CA VAL A 265 -13.57 3.23 4.46
C VAL A 265 -12.16 3.80 4.48
N ALA A 266 -12.04 5.12 4.62
CA ALA A 266 -10.79 5.86 4.44
C ALA A 266 -10.18 6.31 5.78
N GLY A 267 -8.94 5.90 6.03
CA GLY A 267 -8.13 6.16 7.21
C GLY A 267 -7.61 4.87 7.86
N PRO A 268 -6.60 4.99 8.70
CA PRO A 268 -5.82 6.20 9.01
C PRO A 268 -4.82 6.57 7.89
N ALA A 269 -4.45 7.85 7.81
CA ALA A 269 -3.45 8.32 6.83
C ALA A 269 -2.03 7.84 7.15
N GLU A 270 -1.66 7.85 8.44
CA GLU A 270 -0.33 7.43 8.92
C GLU A 270 -0.26 5.92 9.24
N ALA A 271 -0.91 5.09 8.41
CA ALA A 271 -1.09 3.67 8.65
C ALA A 271 0.24 2.92 8.84
N THR A 272 1.29 3.27 8.10
CA THR A 272 2.63 2.65 8.22
C THR A 272 3.22 2.85 9.62
N ALA A 273 3.21 4.07 10.15
CA ALA A 273 3.70 4.36 11.49
C ALA A 273 2.85 3.67 12.57
N ILE A 274 1.54 3.68 12.39
CA ILE A 274 0.60 3.02 13.30
C ILE A 274 0.85 1.51 13.33
N GLY A 275 0.99 0.85 12.18
CA GLY A 275 1.28 -0.58 12.10
C GLY A 275 2.62 -0.96 12.74
N ASN A 276 3.65 -0.11 12.59
CA ASN A 276 4.92 -0.28 13.28
C ASN A 276 4.73 -0.25 14.82
N ILE A 277 3.99 0.72 15.33
CA ILE A 277 3.67 0.82 16.76
C ILE A 277 2.86 -0.39 17.22
N MET A 278 1.86 -0.83 16.43
CA MET A 278 1.04 -2.00 16.74
C MET A 278 1.88 -3.28 16.89
N ALA A 279 2.87 -3.51 16.02
CA ALA A 279 3.77 -4.66 16.13
C ALA A 279 4.53 -4.66 17.46
N GLN A 280 4.99 -3.49 17.91
CA GLN A 280 5.68 -3.33 19.20
C GLN A 280 4.71 -3.53 20.38
N MET A 281 3.51 -2.97 20.32
CA MET A 281 2.50 -3.11 21.36
C MET A 281 2.01 -4.56 21.52
N ILE A 282 1.92 -5.31 20.41
CA ILE A 282 1.61 -6.75 20.46
C ILE A 282 2.78 -7.52 21.10
N ALA A 283 4.03 -7.22 20.72
CA ALA A 283 5.21 -7.84 21.31
C ALA A 283 5.33 -7.59 22.82
N ASP A 284 4.86 -6.44 23.27
CA ASP A 284 4.81 -6.05 24.70
C ASP A 284 3.53 -6.51 25.41
N SER A 285 2.68 -7.32 24.75
CA SER A 285 1.42 -7.83 25.30
C SER A 285 0.40 -6.76 25.71
N VAL A 286 0.50 -5.56 25.13
CA VAL A 286 -0.53 -4.50 25.26
C VAL A 286 -1.78 -4.92 24.52
N PHE A 287 -1.62 -5.53 23.33
CA PHE A 287 -2.67 -6.21 22.59
C PHE A 287 -2.38 -7.71 22.52
N LYS A 288 -3.41 -8.53 22.62
CA LYS A 288 -3.28 -9.99 22.53
C LYS A 288 -2.96 -10.47 21.11
N ASN A 289 -3.43 -9.74 20.11
CA ASN A 289 -3.30 -10.10 18.69
C ASN A 289 -3.61 -8.89 17.78
N LEU A 290 -3.41 -9.10 16.48
CA LEU A 290 -3.67 -8.08 15.45
C LEU A 290 -5.15 -7.60 15.44
N LYS A 291 -6.11 -8.49 15.70
CA LYS A 291 -7.53 -8.15 15.70
C LYS A 291 -7.90 -7.13 16.79
N GLU A 292 -7.35 -7.32 17.99
CA GLU A 292 -7.53 -6.38 19.10
C GLU A 292 -6.87 -5.03 18.80
N ALA A 293 -5.66 -5.04 18.22
CA ALA A 293 -4.97 -3.84 17.82
C ALA A 293 -5.73 -3.06 16.72
N ARG A 294 -6.27 -3.76 15.71
CA ARG A 294 -7.12 -3.16 14.66
C ARG A 294 -8.42 -2.55 15.21
N ALA A 295 -9.03 -3.17 16.21
CA ALA A 295 -10.18 -2.60 16.90
C ALA A 295 -9.81 -1.25 17.56
N CYS A 296 -8.67 -1.20 18.23
CA CYS A 296 -8.17 0.05 18.82
C CYS A 296 -7.93 1.13 17.76
N VAL A 297 -7.35 0.79 16.59
CA VAL A 297 -7.18 1.74 15.48
C VAL A 297 -8.53 2.29 15.02
N ARG A 298 -9.51 1.42 14.78
CA ARG A 298 -10.86 1.83 14.36
C ARG A 298 -11.49 2.83 15.35
N ASP A 299 -11.28 2.62 16.63
CA ASP A 299 -11.93 3.40 17.71
C ASP A 299 -11.11 4.66 18.08
N SER A 300 -9.84 4.77 17.61
CA SER A 300 -8.93 5.87 17.98
C SER A 300 -8.70 6.92 16.89
N PHE A 301 -9.02 6.61 15.63
CA PHE A 301 -8.77 7.50 14.51
C PHE A 301 -10.06 7.93 13.81
N ASP A 302 -10.02 9.11 13.19
CA ASP A 302 -11.14 9.59 12.35
C ASP A 302 -11.16 8.78 11.04
N ILE A 303 -12.16 7.91 10.92
CA ILE A 303 -12.37 7.04 9.77
C ILE A 303 -13.58 7.55 8.99
N LYS A 304 -13.34 7.97 7.75
CA LYS A 304 -14.39 8.48 6.85
C LYS A 304 -15.00 7.35 6.03
N ARG A 305 -16.30 7.45 5.76
CA ARG A 305 -17.01 6.50 4.92
C ARG A 305 -17.58 7.20 3.69
N PHE A 306 -17.45 6.56 2.54
CA PHE A 306 -18.00 7.01 1.27
C PHE A 306 -18.86 5.88 0.72
N GLU A 307 -20.13 6.18 0.47
CA GLU A 307 -21.08 5.25 -0.14
C GLU A 307 -21.29 5.65 -1.59
N GLN A 308 -21.67 4.68 -2.43
CA GLN A 308 -22.02 4.94 -3.82
C GLN A 308 -23.13 5.98 -3.90
N LYS A 309 -22.91 7.06 -4.64
CA LYS A 309 -23.98 8.01 -4.97
C LYS A 309 -24.89 7.40 -6.02
N ARG A 310 -26.18 7.45 -5.76
CA ARG A 310 -27.23 6.95 -6.66
C ARG A 310 -27.44 7.89 -7.84
#